data_17c8dc6631a93e1611addfe42fdf443b
#
_entry.id   17c8dc6631a93e1611addfe42fdf443b
#
_cell.length_a   1.000
_cell.length_b   1.000
_cell.length_c   1.000
_cell.angle_alpha   90.00
_cell.angle_beta   90.00
_cell.angle_gamma   90.00
#
_symmetry.space_group_name_H-M   'P 1'
#
loop_
_entity.id
_entity.type
_entity.pdbx_description
1 polymer ?
#
loop_
_entity_poly.entity_id
_entity_poly.type
_entity_poly.pdbx_seq_one_letter_code
_entity_poly.pdbx_strand_id
1 'polypeptide(L)'
;MVLLVSRQHAGSFVLVVLLGLALCMASCGGENEGGPAVEGGVLPDQEISSFTLTQTNDGQSVWSLTAELALVFEEADRIETTRPRIEFFDDGGERLSVLTARNGLLKRRTNDMQVSGSVIVTANDGTELRTEHLTWDERRGKILTDRPVRVTRDGDVMTGTGAEADPDLGNLRILADFRAYVRSADGQLVEEE
;
A
#
# COMPACT_ATOMS: atom_id res chain seq x y z
N MET A 1 -2.15 -73.82 55.16
CA MET A 1 -2.86 -72.63 55.57
C MET A 1 -3.16 -71.83 54.27
N VAL A 2 -4.42 -71.94 53.79
CA VAL A 2 -4.88 -71.46 52.50
C VAL A 2 -5.46 -70.06 52.70
N LEU A 3 -4.93 -69.08 52.00
CA LEU A 3 -5.46 -67.73 52.01
C LEU A 3 -6.30 -67.56 50.74
N LEU A 4 -7.62 -67.50 50.93
CA LEU A 4 -8.61 -67.16 49.92
C LEU A 4 -8.57 -65.64 49.71
N VAL A 5 -8.17 -65.18 48.52
CA VAL A 5 -8.29 -63.75 48.11
C VAL A 5 -9.52 -63.63 47.21
N SER A 6 -10.48 -62.89 47.70
CA SER A 6 -11.75 -62.58 47.06
C SER A 6 -11.59 -61.75 45.78
N ARG A 7 -12.15 -62.29 44.69
CA ARG A 7 -12.17 -61.72 43.34
C ARG A 7 -13.47 -60.95 43.13
N GLN A 8 -13.57 -59.67 43.61
CA GLN A 8 -14.84 -58.93 43.47
C GLN A 8 -14.76 -57.45 43.26
N HIS A 9 -13.73 -56.91 42.60
CA HIS A 9 -13.81 -55.48 42.20
C HIS A 9 -13.30 -55.15 40.81
N ALA A 10 -13.05 -56.14 39.93
CA ALA A 10 -12.52 -55.85 38.57
C ALA A 10 -13.59 -55.36 37.58
N GLY A 11 -14.85 -55.63 37.84
CA GLY A 11 -15.94 -55.26 36.89
C GLY A 11 -16.38 -53.79 37.02
N SER A 12 -16.33 -53.25 38.24
CA SER A 12 -16.84 -51.88 38.48
C SER A 12 -15.86 -50.79 37.99
N PHE A 13 -14.57 -51.11 38.02
CA PHE A 13 -13.51 -50.12 37.56
C PHE A 13 -13.47 -50.03 36.05
N VAL A 14 -13.69 -51.13 35.33
CA VAL A 14 -13.76 -51.15 33.86
C VAL A 14 -14.98 -50.39 33.35
N LEU A 15 -16.12 -50.49 34.04
CA LEU A 15 -17.36 -49.78 33.64
C LEU A 15 -17.21 -48.24 33.85
N VAL A 16 -16.55 -47.78 34.92
CA VAL A 16 -16.31 -46.34 35.19
C VAL A 16 -15.31 -45.73 34.19
N VAL A 17 -14.28 -46.51 33.79
CA VAL A 17 -13.30 -46.06 32.80
C VAL A 17 -13.90 -45.98 31.40
N LEU A 18 -14.76 -46.94 31.02
CA LEU A 18 -15.46 -46.91 29.73
C LEU A 18 -16.51 -45.78 29.68
N LEU A 19 -17.21 -45.49 30.78
CA LEU A 19 -18.14 -44.35 30.83
C LEU A 19 -17.43 -42.98 30.80
N GLY A 20 -16.25 -42.87 31.41
CA GLY A 20 -15.40 -41.69 31.36
C GLY A 20 -14.84 -41.41 29.95
N LEU A 21 -14.48 -42.46 29.21
CA LEU A 21 -13.98 -42.34 27.82
C LEU A 21 -15.08 -41.95 26.83
N ALA A 22 -16.32 -42.31 27.06
CA ALA A 22 -17.47 -41.94 26.24
C ALA A 22 -17.86 -40.44 26.40
N LEU A 23 -17.60 -39.82 27.54
CA LEU A 23 -17.88 -38.38 27.78
C LEU A 23 -16.84 -37.46 27.16
N CYS A 24 -15.62 -37.92 26.84
CA CYS A 24 -14.59 -37.10 26.20
C CYS A 24 -14.76 -36.94 24.68
N MET A 25 -15.65 -37.68 24.05
CA MET A 25 -15.91 -37.59 22.59
C MET A 25 -16.98 -36.57 22.21
N ALA A 26 -17.64 -35.92 23.17
CA ALA A 26 -18.74 -34.98 22.89
C ALA A 26 -18.34 -33.50 22.95
N SER A 27 -17.03 -33.19 23.03
CA SER A 27 -16.54 -31.78 23.16
C SER A 27 -15.61 -31.36 22.04
N CYS A 28 -15.90 -31.73 20.78
CA CYS A 28 -15.27 -31.13 19.60
C CYS A 28 -16.35 -30.80 18.57
N GLY A 29 -17.36 -30.04 18.99
CA GLY A 29 -18.25 -29.27 18.14
C GLY A 29 -17.90 -27.79 18.30
N GLY A 30 -16.72 -27.37 17.80
CA GLY A 30 -16.44 -25.98 17.54
C GLY A 30 -17.33 -25.58 16.36
N GLU A 31 -18.42 -24.89 16.62
CA GLU A 31 -19.09 -24.07 15.63
C GLU A 31 -18.05 -23.06 15.15
N ASN A 32 -17.46 -23.32 13.98
CA ASN A 32 -16.88 -22.26 13.19
C ASN A 32 -18.05 -21.33 12.85
N GLU A 33 -18.23 -20.30 13.67
CA GLU A 33 -18.95 -19.12 13.20
C GLU A 33 -18.20 -18.66 11.94
N GLY A 34 -18.80 -18.97 10.80
CA GLY A 34 -18.33 -18.54 9.50
C GLY A 34 -18.29 -17.01 9.53
N GLY A 35 -17.09 -16.46 9.72
CA GLY A 35 -16.85 -15.10 9.34
C GLY A 35 -17.31 -14.91 7.89
N PRO A 36 -17.70 -13.69 7.47
CA PRO A 36 -18.21 -13.45 6.14
C PRO A 36 -17.24 -14.09 5.13
N ALA A 37 -17.77 -15.00 4.30
CA ALA A 37 -17.01 -15.60 3.22
C ALA A 37 -16.48 -14.45 2.36
N VAL A 38 -15.17 -14.25 2.38
CA VAL A 38 -14.50 -13.33 1.47
C VAL A 38 -14.60 -13.98 0.10
N GLU A 39 -15.56 -13.52 -0.70
CA GLU A 39 -15.74 -14.00 -2.06
C GLU A 39 -14.45 -13.79 -2.84
N GLY A 40 -13.72 -14.88 -3.11
CA GLY A 40 -12.78 -14.99 -4.22
C GLY A 40 -11.53 -14.09 -4.21
N GLY A 41 -11.20 -13.39 -3.12
CA GLY A 41 -10.00 -12.58 -3.01
C GLY A 41 -8.77 -13.45 -2.73
N VAL A 42 -7.68 -13.26 -3.49
CA VAL A 42 -6.37 -13.82 -3.14
C VAL A 42 -5.95 -13.22 -1.81
N LEU A 43 -5.69 -14.05 -0.79
CA LEU A 43 -5.20 -13.59 0.51
C LEU A 43 -3.73 -13.14 0.37
N PRO A 44 -3.31 -12.08 1.07
CA PRO A 44 -1.91 -11.69 1.10
C PRO A 44 -1.08 -12.74 1.85
N ASP A 45 0.16 -12.93 1.41
CA ASP A 45 1.12 -13.80 2.09
C ASP A 45 1.62 -13.17 3.39
N GLN A 46 1.70 -11.81 3.42
CA GLN A 46 2.11 -11.04 4.60
C GLN A 46 1.31 -9.75 4.71
N GLU A 47 1.05 -9.35 5.95
CA GLU A 47 0.48 -8.06 6.32
C GLU A 47 1.45 -7.33 7.25
N ILE A 48 1.86 -6.11 6.90
CA ILE A 48 2.87 -5.34 7.62
C ILE A 48 2.29 -3.96 7.95
N SER A 49 2.13 -3.68 9.23
CA SER A 49 1.76 -2.35 9.72
C SER A 49 2.99 -1.44 9.85
N SER A 50 2.83 -0.15 9.61
CA SER A 50 3.92 0.84 9.65
C SER A 50 5.08 0.45 8.73
N PHE A 51 4.73 0.13 7.49
CA PHE A 51 5.65 -0.33 6.47
C PHE A 51 6.62 0.77 6.02
N THR A 52 7.88 0.40 5.81
CA THR A 52 8.90 1.26 5.19
C THR A 52 9.76 0.42 4.24
N LEU A 53 9.95 0.92 3.02
CA LEU A 53 10.83 0.35 2.02
C LEU A 53 11.64 1.47 1.36
N THR A 54 12.95 1.31 1.28
CA THR A 54 13.84 2.27 0.63
C THR A 54 14.59 1.59 -0.51
N GLN A 55 14.52 2.18 -1.69
CA GLN A 55 15.34 1.81 -2.84
C GLN A 55 16.62 2.62 -2.83
N THR A 56 17.75 1.92 -2.97
CA THR A 56 19.08 2.56 -3.04
C THR A 56 19.78 2.16 -4.33
N ASN A 57 20.56 3.07 -4.88
CA ASN A 57 21.48 2.84 -5.97
C ASN A 57 22.88 3.33 -5.55
N ASP A 58 23.91 2.48 -5.64
CA ASP A 58 25.27 2.77 -5.20
C ASP A 58 25.38 3.36 -3.77
N GLY A 59 24.48 2.93 -2.88
CA GLY A 59 24.43 3.39 -1.49
C GLY A 59 23.66 4.70 -1.28
N GLN A 60 23.18 5.37 -2.32
CA GLN A 60 22.33 6.55 -2.25
C GLN A 60 20.86 6.15 -2.36
N SER A 61 19.99 6.80 -1.54
CA SER A 61 18.55 6.59 -1.64
C SER A 61 18.02 7.23 -2.91
N VAL A 62 17.26 6.47 -3.70
CA VAL A 62 16.54 6.95 -4.88
C VAL A 62 15.13 7.37 -4.49
N TRP A 63 14.46 6.51 -3.73
CA TRP A 63 13.16 6.81 -3.13
C TRP A 63 12.94 6.02 -1.84
N SER A 64 12.04 6.51 -1.00
CA SER A 64 11.58 5.83 0.21
C SER A 64 10.05 5.83 0.26
N LEU A 65 9.46 4.64 0.41
CA LEU A 65 8.02 4.43 0.55
C LEU A 65 7.70 4.11 2.01
N THR A 66 6.83 4.89 2.63
CA THR A 66 6.20 4.56 3.91
C THR A 66 4.71 4.39 3.73
N ALA A 67 4.07 3.51 4.50
CA ALA A 67 2.63 3.27 4.45
C ALA A 67 2.10 2.82 5.81
N GLU A 68 0.82 3.06 6.08
CA GLU A 68 0.19 2.57 7.32
C GLU A 68 0.08 1.05 7.31
N LEU A 69 -0.25 0.48 6.16
CA LEU A 69 -0.41 -0.95 5.94
C LEU A 69 0.18 -1.35 4.59
N ALA A 70 0.87 -2.47 4.55
CA ALA A 70 1.30 -3.13 3.32
C ALA A 70 0.83 -4.58 3.30
N LEU A 71 0.23 -4.99 2.19
CA LEU A 71 -0.18 -6.36 1.89
C LEU A 71 0.75 -6.90 0.81
N VAL A 72 1.50 -7.95 1.14
CA VAL A 72 2.46 -8.57 0.23
C VAL A 72 1.81 -9.77 -0.46
N PHE A 73 1.91 -9.82 -1.79
CA PHE A 73 1.45 -10.91 -2.64
C PHE A 73 2.65 -11.45 -3.42
N GLU A 74 3.26 -12.52 -2.92
CA GLU A 74 4.53 -13.04 -3.46
C GLU A 74 4.36 -13.61 -4.87
N GLU A 75 3.35 -14.46 -5.10
CA GLU A 75 3.07 -15.01 -6.42
C GLU A 75 2.70 -13.96 -7.46
N ALA A 76 2.00 -12.90 -7.04
CA ALA A 76 1.62 -11.79 -7.90
C ALA A 76 2.72 -10.72 -8.04
N ASP A 77 3.86 -10.87 -7.37
CA ASP A 77 5.02 -9.99 -7.40
C ASP A 77 4.68 -8.52 -7.09
N ARG A 78 3.76 -8.30 -6.13
CA ARG A 78 3.27 -6.95 -5.79
C ARG A 78 3.13 -6.73 -4.29
N ILE A 79 3.20 -5.47 -3.91
CA ILE A 79 2.85 -4.97 -2.57
C ILE A 79 1.76 -3.92 -2.76
N GLU A 80 0.62 -4.10 -2.10
CA GLU A 80 -0.45 -3.12 -2.04
C GLU A 80 -0.32 -2.33 -0.74
N THR A 81 -0.50 -1.02 -0.79
CA THR A 81 -0.28 -0.15 0.37
C THR A 81 -1.47 0.78 0.61
N THR A 82 -1.73 1.06 1.89
CA THR A 82 -2.72 2.03 2.34
C THR A 82 -2.02 3.29 2.84
N ARG A 83 -2.47 4.44 2.35
CA ARG A 83 -1.90 5.77 2.63
C ARG A 83 -0.39 5.83 2.42
N PRO A 84 0.07 5.50 1.20
CA PRO A 84 1.48 5.60 0.87
C PRO A 84 1.95 7.06 0.90
N ARG A 85 3.17 7.24 1.40
CA ARG A 85 3.98 8.44 1.29
C ARG A 85 5.30 8.04 0.67
N ILE A 86 5.63 8.62 -0.49
CA ILE A 86 6.85 8.34 -1.23
C ILE A 86 7.69 9.61 -1.25
N GLU A 87 8.93 9.50 -0.85
CA GLU A 87 9.93 10.57 -0.94
C GLU A 87 10.93 10.21 -2.02
N PHE A 88 11.18 11.12 -2.96
CA PHE A 88 12.20 10.99 -4.00
C PHE A 88 13.43 11.79 -3.62
N PHE A 89 14.60 11.28 -3.97
CA PHE A 89 15.89 11.89 -3.64
C PHE A 89 16.75 12.05 -4.89
N ASP A 90 17.65 13.02 -4.87
CA ASP A 90 18.69 13.19 -5.88
C ASP A 90 19.94 12.34 -5.57
N ASP A 91 20.92 12.38 -6.46
CA ASP A 91 22.19 11.68 -6.31
C ASP A 91 23.04 12.22 -5.11
N GLY A 92 22.72 13.38 -4.57
CA GLY A 92 23.32 13.95 -3.37
C GLY A 92 22.63 13.52 -2.07
N GLY A 93 21.48 12.83 -2.17
CA GLY A 93 20.64 12.42 -1.05
C GLY A 93 19.72 13.54 -0.55
N GLU A 94 19.61 14.67 -1.28
CA GLU A 94 18.62 15.70 -0.99
C GLU A 94 17.25 15.26 -1.51
N ARG A 95 16.20 15.51 -0.71
CA ARG A 95 14.83 15.18 -1.10
C ARG A 95 14.37 16.11 -2.21
N LEU A 96 13.93 15.55 -3.33
CA LEU A 96 13.37 16.27 -4.47
C LEU A 96 11.90 16.62 -4.28
N SER A 97 11.10 15.62 -3.87
CA SER A 97 9.67 15.77 -3.67
C SER A 97 9.07 14.74 -2.73
N VAL A 98 7.82 14.96 -2.38
CA VAL A 98 6.99 14.05 -1.60
C VAL A 98 5.70 13.80 -2.35
N LEU A 99 5.36 12.52 -2.54
CA LEU A 99 4.10 12.05 -3.09
C LEU A 99 3.26 11.42 -1.98
N THR A 100 1.96 11.75 -1.93
CA THR A 100 0.99 11.11 -1.03
C THR A 100 -0.24 10.68 -1.81
N ALA A 101 -0.89 9.58 -1.38
CA ALA A 101 -2.11 9.07 -1.97
C ALA A 101 -2.91 8.24 -0.95
N ARG A 102 -4.11 7.75 -1.35
CA ARG A 102 -4.89 6.84 -0.51
C ARG A 102 -4.42 5.39 -0.66
N ASN A 103 -4.10 4.97 -1.88
CA ASN A 103 -3.70 3.60 -2.19
C ASN A 103 -2.45 3.59 -3.06
N GLY A 104 -1.63 2.56 -2.87
CA GLY A 104 -0.45 2.31 -3.69
C GLY A 104 -0.31 0.84 -4.07
N LEU A 105 0.37 0.59 -5.16
CA LEU A 105 0.77 -0.71 -5.63
C LEU A 105 2.22 -0.61 -6.11
N LEU A 106 3.11 -1.40 -5.53
CA LEU A 106 4.50 -1.53 -5.93
C LEU A 106 4.70 -2.89 -6.61
N LYS A 107 5.26 -2.90 -7.83
CA LYS A 107 5.73 -4.10 -8.50
C LYS A 107 7.15 -4.39 -8.03
N ARG A 108 7.34 -5.47 -7.28
CA ARG A 108 8.59 -5.79 -6.58
C ARG A 108 9.78 -6.01 -7.52
N ARG A 109 9.56 -6.56 -8.72
CA ARG A 109 10.62 -6.91 -9.68
C ARG A 109 11.10 -5.71 -10.49
N THR A 110 10.23 -4.77 -10.77
CA THR A 110 10.53 -3.60 -11.61
C THR A 110 10.68 -2.31 -10.83
N ASN A 111 10.28 -2.28 -9.57
CA ASN A 111 10.14 -1.10 -8.71
C ASN A 111 9.20 -0.02 -9.27
N ASP A 112 8.38 -0.37 -10.28
CA ASP A 112 7.34 0.53 -10.74
C ASP A 112 6.27 0.67 -9.65
N MET A 113 5.78 1.90 -9.44
CA MET A 113 4.73 2.19 -8.49
C MET A 113 3.52 2.79 -9.19
N GLN A 114 2.35 2.40 -8.74
CA GLN A 114 1.07 3.05 -9.10
C GLN A 114 0.41 3.54 -7.82
N VAL A 115 -0.08 4.76 -7.84
CA VAL A 115 -0.80 5.33 -6.71
C VAL A 115 -2.13 5.91 -7.18
N SER A 116 -3.11 5.89 -6.31
CA SER A 116 -4.46 6.36 -6.63
C SER A 116 -5.18 6.95 -5.43
N GLY A 117 -6.14 7.82 -5.74
CA GLY A 117 -7.00 8.49 -4.79
C GLY A 117 -6.35 9.72 -4.15
N SER A 118 -6.77 10.90 -4.62
CA SER A 118 -6.29 12.21 -4.12
C SER A 118 -4.76 12.30 -4.11
N VAL A 119 -4.14 11.97 -5.24
CA VAL A 119 -2.68 12.00 -5.38
C VAL A 119 -2.17 13.43 -5.37
N ILE A 120 -1.20 13.70 -4.53
CA ILE A 120 -0.52 14.99 -4.42
C ILE A 120 0.98 14.74 -4.47
N VAL A 121 1.68 15.43 -5.38
CA VAL A 121 3.14 15.52 -5.40
C VAL A 121 3.53 16.95 -5.06
N THR A 122 4.39 17.13 -4.08
CA THR A 122 4.90 18.44 -3.66
C THR A 122 6.42 18.43 -3.79
N ALA A 123 6.95 19.25 -4.68
CA ALA A 123 8.39 19.46 -4.87
C ALA A 123 8.96 20.42 -3.82
N ASN A 124 10.28 20.41 -3.68
CA ASN A 124 10.98 21.27 -2.68
C ASN A 124 10.84 22.77 -2.96
N ASP A 125 10.64 23.16 -4.23
CA ASP A 125 10.38 24.55 -4.63
C ASP A 125 8.94 25.02 -4.32
N GLY A 126 8.10 24.13 -3.77
CA GLY A 126 6.69 24.39 -3.49
C GLY A 126 5.75 24.12 -4.67
N THR A 127 6.25 23.68 -5.82
CA THR A 127 5.41 23.23 -6.93
C THR A 127 4.59 22.02 -6.49
N GLU A 128 3.27 22.07 -6.74
CA GLU A 128 2.35 21.01 -6.38
C GLU A 128 1.60 20.50 -7.60
N LEU A 129 1.60 19.15 -7.79
CA LEU A 129 0.79 18.46 -8.79
C LEU A 129 -0.31 17.64 -8.09
N ARG A 130 -1.55 17.79 -8.52
CA ARG A 130 -2.71 17.02 -8.05
C ARG A 130 -3.34 16.23 -9.20
N THR A 131 -3.67 14.96 -8.92
CA THR A 131 -4.35 14.06 -9.85
C THR A 131 -5.06 12.93 -9.09
N GLU A 132 -5.81 12.07 -9.77
CA GLU A 132 -6.46 10.89 -9.15
C GLU A 132 -5.65 9.60 -9.31
N HIS A 133 -4.73 9.55 -10.25
CA HIS A 133 -3.87 8.38 -10.49
C HIS A 133 -2.51 8.82 -11.01
N LEU A 134 -1.46 8.14 -10.57
CA LEU A 134 -0.10 8.43 -11.00
C LEU A 134 0.73 7.14 -11.02
N THR A 135 1.63 7.04 -11.98
CA THR A 135 2.60 5.94 -12.11
C THR A 135 4.02 6.49 -12.02
N TRP A 136 4.85 5.88 -11.20
CA TRP A 136 6.30 5.98 -11.25
C TRP A 136 6.84 4.87 -12.15
N ASP A 137 7.54 5.23 -13.21
CA ASP A 137 8.28 4.32 -14.10
C ASP A 137 9.76 4.36 -13.68
N GLU A 138 10.19 3.34 -12.94
CA GLU A 138 11.55 3.24 -12.41
C GLU A 138 12.62 3.31 -13.50
N ARG A 139 12.40 2.60 -14.62
CA ARG A 139 13.35 2.54 -15.72
C ARG A 139 13.54 3.89 -16.44
N ARG A 140 12.47 4.70 -16.53
CA ARG A 140 12.48 6.02 -17.16
C ARG A 140 12.84 7.12 -16.17
N GLY A 141 12.74 6.87 -14.87
CA GLY A 141 12.87 7.88 -13.83
C GLY A 141 11.82 8.98 -13.94
N LYS A 142 10.58 8.64 -14.35
CA LYS A 142 9.51 9.60 -14.63
C LYS A 142 8.24 9.32 -13.88
N ILE A 143 7.55 10.38 -13.55
CA ILE A 143 6.18 10.41 -13.03
C ILE A 143 5.24 10.60 -14.22
N LEU A 144 4.21 9.74 -14.33
CA LEU A 144 3.30 9.67 -15.47
C LEU A 144 1.85 9.63 -14.98
N THR A 145 0.95 10.31 -15.68
CA THR A 145 -0.50 10.14 -15.50
C THR A 145 -1.22 10.36 -16.82
N ASP A 146 -2.34 9.66 -17.01
CA ASP A 146 -3.31 9.85 -18.10
C ASP A 146 -4.57 10.61 -17.64
N ARG A 147 -4.62 10.97 -16.36
CA ARG A 147 -5.78 11.62 -15.73
C ARG A 147 -5.70 13.14 -15.81
N PRO A 148 -6.80 13.85 -15.54
CA PRO A 148 -6.77 15.29 -15.34
C PRO A 148 -5.75 15.67 -14.27
N VAL A 149 -5.01 16.73 -14.55
CA VAL A 149 -3.99 17.28 -13.65
C VAL A 149 -4.27 18.75 -13.35
N ARG A 150 -3.88 19.13 -12.14
CA ARG A 150 -3.78 20.53 -11.71
C ARG A 150 -2.39 20.72 -11.12
N VAL A 151 -1.66 21.68 -11.66
CA VAL A 151 -0.32 22.06 -11.17
C VAL A 151 -0.38 23.49 -10.66
N THR A 152 0.18 23.70 -9.48
CA THR A 152 0.31 25.06 -8.89
C THR A 152 1.80 25.34 -8.72
N ARG A 153 2.28 26.49 -9.24
CA ARG A 153 3.66 26.95 -9.12
C ARG A 153 3.67 28.46 -8.92
N ASP A 154 4.30 28.97 -7.87
CA ASP A 154 4.41 30.41 -7.58
C ASP A 154 3.06 31.16 -7.52
N GLY A 155 1.98 30.43 -7.27
CA GLY A 155 0.62 30.96 -7.25
C GLY A 155 -0.11 30.87 -8.58
N ASP A 156 0.56 30.54 -9.66
CA ASP A 156 -0.04 30.27 -10.96
C ASP A 156 -0.61 28.84 -10.99
N VAL A 157 -1.61 28.63 -11.81
CA VAL A 157 -2.32 27.36 -11.93
C VAL A 157 -2.33 26.89 -13.38
N MET A 158 -1.85 25.69 -13.60
CA MET A 158 -1.94 25.00 -14.88
C MET A 158 -2.86 23.78 -14.74
N THR A 159 -3.68 23.53 -15.75
CA THR A 159 -4.55 22.35 -15.80
C THR A 159 -4.47 21.68 -17.15
N GLY A 160 -4.85 20.40 -17.22
CA GLY A 160 -4.97 19.66 -18.46
C GLY A 160 -5.20 18.18 -18.22
N THR A 161 -5.00 17.37 -19.25
CA THR A 161 -5.20 15.91 -19.22
C THR A 161 -3.90 15.22 -19.58
N GLY A 162 -3.48 14.30 -18.71
CA GLY A 162 -2.21 13.60 -18.85
C GLY A 162 -1.00 14.49 -18.53
N ALA A 163 -0.01 13.91 -17.86
CA ALA A 163 1.25 14.60 -17.60
C ALA A 163 2.42 13.60 -17.54
N GLU A 164 3.60 14.11 -17.87
CA GLU A 164 4.90 13.48 -17.66
C GLU A 164 5.82 14.47 -16.99
N ALA A 165 6.51 14.04 -15.92
CA ALA A 165 7.40 14.92 -15.16
C ALA A 165 8.59 14.17 -14.58
N ASP A 166 9.65 14.91 -14.26
CA ASP A 166 10.70 14.47 -13.33
C ASP A 166 10.17 14.44 -11.89
N PRO A 167 10.79 13.70 -10.98
CA PRO A 167 10.36 13.64 -9.58
C PRO A 167 10.36 15.00 -8.86
N ASP A 168 11.21 15.94 -9.29
CA ASP A 168 11.29 17.32 -8.78
C ASP A 168 10.23 18.26 -9.38
N LEU A 169 9.39 17.77 -10.32
CA LEU A 169 8.45 18.54 -11.12
C LEU A 169 9.10 19.65 -11.98
N GLY A 170 10.45 19.66 -12.11
CA GLY A 170 11.19 20.66 -12.88
C GLY A 170 10.87 20.61 -14.36
N ASN A 171 10.92 19.41 -14.97
CA ASN A 171 10.55 19.17 -16.35
C ASN A 171 9.16 18.54 -16.42
N LEU A 172 8.12 19.35 -16.26
CA LEU A 172 6.74 18.91 -16.32
C LEU A 172 6.14 19.26 -17.67
N ARG A 173 5.49 18.29 -18.33
CA ARG A 173 4.75 18.45 -19.57
C ARG A 173 3.33 17.95 -19.42
N ILE A 174 2.35 18.80 -19.64
CA ILE A 174 0.92 18.45 -19.76
C ILE A 174 0.65 18.02 -21.19
N LEU A 175 -0.06 16.91 -21.40
CA LEU A 175 -0.15 16.24 -22.70
C LEU A 175 -1.32 16.71 -23.57
N ALA A 176 -2.42 17.11 -22.95
CA ALA A 176 -3.64 17.57 -23.66
C ALA A 176 -4.44 18.58 -22.81
N ASP A 177 -5.34 19.31 -23.47
CA ASP A 177 -6.31 20.24 -22.86
C ASP A 177 -5.64 21.28 -21.92
N PHE A 178 -4.44 21.71 -22.26
CA PHE A 178 -3.66 22.64 -21.45
C PHE A 178 -4.35 23.99 -21.30
N ARG A 179 -4.42 24.51 -20.08
CA ARG A 179 -4.83 25.86 -19.72
C ARG A 179 -3.93 26.39 -18.62
N ALA A 180 -3.57 27.68 -18.72
CA ALA A 180 -2.80 28.38 -17.72
C ALA A 180 -3.61 29.55 -17.13
N TYR A 181 -3.52 29.70 -15.83
CA TYR A 181 -4.11 30.82 -15.08
C TYR A 181 -3.00 31.50 -14.29
N VAL A 182 -2.67 32.70 -14.66
CA VAL A 182 -1.61 33.49 -14.01
C VAL A 182 -2.22 34.39 -12.95
N ARG A 183 -1.54 34.54 -11.84
CA ARG A 183 -1.94 35.44 -10.77
C ARG A 183 -1.64 36.89 -11.17
N SER A 184 -2.66 37.72 -11.33
CA SER A 184 -2.50 39.15 -11.58
C SER A 184 -2.04 39.91 -10.33
N ALA A 185 -1.61 41.16 -10.51
CA ALA A 185 -1.07 41.99 -9.42
C ALA A 185 -2.09 42.26 -8.28
N ASP A 186 -3.39 42.17 -8.56
CA ASP A 186 -4.48 42.25 -7.59
C ASP A 186 -4.85 40.91 -6.94
N GLY A 187 -4.10 39.81 -7.27
CA GLY A 187 -4.23 38.49 -6.70
C GLY A 187 -5.32 37.63 -7.34
N GLN A 188 -5.98 38.05 -8.41
CA GLN A 188 -6.92 37.25 -9.15
C GLN A 188 -6.21 36.31 -10.13
N LEU A 189 -6.79 35.12 -10.41
CA LEU A 189 -6.32 34.23 -11.46
C LEU A 189 -6.95 34.64 -12.79
N VAL A 190 -6.15 34.90 -13.82
CA VAL A 190 -6.56 35.27 -15.17
C VAL A 190 -6.10 34.17 -16.11
N GLU A 191 -6.99 33.70 -17.00
CA GLU A 191 -6.63 32.71 -18.02
C GLU A 191 -5.75 33.38 -19.08
N GLU A 192 -4.59 32.80 -19.38
CA GLU A 192 -3.77 33.18 -20.53
C GLU A 192 -4.26 32.45 -21.78
N GLU A 193 -4.57 33.20 -22.86
CA GLU A 193 -4.92 32.67 -24.18
C GLU A 193 -3.65 32.29 -24.98
#